data_981395461a235e8bb7421da0da3ba6fc
#
_entry.id   981395461a235e8bb7421da0da3ba6fc
#
_cell.length_a   1.000
_cell.length_b   1.000
_cell.length_c   1.000
_cell.angle_alpha   90.00
_cell.angle_beta   90.00
_cell.angle_gamma   90.00
#
_symmetry.space_group_name_H-M   'P 1'
#
loop_
_entity.id
_entity.type
_entity.pdbx_description
1 polymer ?
#
loop_
_entity_poly.entity_id
_entity_poly.type
_entity_poly.pdbx_seq_one_letter_code
_entity_poly.pdbx_strand_id
1 'polypeptide(L)'
;NYYDNPSRKLDLIGITGTNGKTTIASLCCELFTQMGYAAGLLSTVEIKYGKQVIPSTHTTPDPIAINSHLDAMVKLDLDFCFMEVSSHGIDQGRVHGLHFKGGVFTNLSQDHLDYHKTFAAYRDTKKQFFDLLPKSAFALVNVDDKNGVFMIQNSNAKITSYALENYSDFNAKI
;
A
#
# COMPACT_ATOMS: atom_id res chain seq x y z
N ASN A 1 17.53 10.81 -11.06
CA ASN A 1 16.40 9.88 -11.14
C ASN A 1 15.91 9.79 -12.58
N TYR A 2 16.00 8.61 -13.20
CA TYR A 2 15.66 8.41 -14.62
C TYR A 2 14.19 8.75 -14.93
N TYR A 3 13.26 8.42 -14.04
CA TYR A 3 11.82 8.65 -14.19
C TYR A 3 11.32 9.96 -13.57
N ASP A 4 12.18 10.83 -13.07
CA ASP A 4 11.82 12.13 -12.47
C ASP A 4 10.74 12.03 -11.35
N ASN A 5 10.93 11.06 -10.44
CA ASN A 5 10.10 10.85 -9.24
C ASN A 5 8.58 10.78 -9.51
N PRO A 6 8.09 9.83 -10.32
CA PRO A 6 6.68 9.79 -10.71
C PRO A 6 5.72 9.64 -9.53
N SER A 7 6.15 8.98 -8.43
CA SER A 7 5.36 8.85 -7.20
C SER A 7 5.05 10.17 -6.48
N ARG A 8 5.61 11.29 -6.92
CA ARG A 8 5.29 12.65 -6.41
C ARG A 8 4.27 13.38 -7.28
N LYS A 9 3.92 12.82 -8.43
CA LYS A 9 3.08 13.46 -9.45
C LYS A 9 1.65 12.88 -9.49
N LEU A 10 1.39 11.85 -8.70
CA LEU A 10 0.07 11.24 -8.46
C LEU A 10 -0.04 10.82 -6.99
N ASP A 11 -1.25 10.61 -6.50
CA ASP A 11 -1.49 10.16 -5.12
C ASP A 11 -1.29 8.64 -5.04
N LEU A 12 -0.09 8.21 -4.58
CA LEU A 12 0.26 6.80 -4.40
C LEU A 12 -0.17 6.31 -3.01
N ILE A 13 -1.05 5.30 -2.95
CA ILE A 13 -1.53 4.67 -1.72
C ILE A 13 -1.00 3.24 -1.65
N GLY A 14 -0.25 2.93 -0.58
CA GLY A 14 0.28 1.60 -0.33
C GLY A 14 -0.63 0.80 0.60
N ILE A 15 -0.94 -0.45 0.22
CA ILE A 15 -1.75 -1.37 1.03
C ILE A 15 -0.86 -2.52 1.50
N THR A 16 -0.73 -2.70 2.81
CA THR A 16 0.04 -3.80 3.41
C THR A 16 -0.77 -4.58 4.44
N GLY A 17 -0.32 -5.78 4.73
CA GLY A 17 -0.92 -6.73 5.66
C GLY A 17 -0.63 -8.16 5.24
N THR A 18 -1.15 -9.16 5.97
CA THR A 18 -1.06 -10.55 5.55
C THR A 18 -2.09 -10.84 4.47
N ASN A 19 -3.36 -10.59 4.76
CA ASN A 19 -4.49 -10.86 3.89
C ASN A 19 -5.22 -9.58 3.47
N GLY A 20 -5.96 -9.63 2.35
CA GLY A 20 -6.85 -8.57 1.90
C GLY A 20 -6.16 -7.44 1.10
N LYS A 21 -4.86 -7.45 0.91
CA LYS A 21 -4.14 -6.43 0.12
C LYS A 21 -4.71 -6.26 -1.27
N THR A 22 -4.77 -7.35 -2.03
CA THR A 22 -5.28 -7.36 -3.41
C THR A 22 -6.74 -6.91 -3.48
N THR A 23 -7.57 -7.45 -2.59
CA THR A 23 -9.00 -7.10 -2.53
C THR A 23 -9.19 -5.61 -2.29
N ILE A 24 -8.51 -5.05 -1.27
CA ILE A 24 -8.64 -3.63 -0.92
C ILE A 24 -8.06 -2.74 -2.01
N ALA A 25 -6.88 -3.07 -2.57
CA ALA A 25 -6.28 -2.29 -3.64
C ALA A 25 -7.19 -2.24 -4.88
N SER A 26 -7.73 -3.39 -5.29
CA SER A 26 -8.63 -3.49 -6.44
C SER A 26 -9.95 -2.77 -6.21
N LEU A 27 -10.59 -2.96 -5.04
CA LEU A 27 -11.84 -2.28 -4.70
C LEU A 27 -11.67 -0.75 -4.61
N CYS A 28 -10.57 -0.27 -4.03
CA CYS A 28 -10.28 1.16 -4.00
C CYS A 28 -10.07 1.72 -5.40
N CYS A 29 -9.29 1.03 -6.25
CA CYS A 29 -9.09 1.44 -7.63
C CYS A 29 -10.42 1.52 -8.40
N GLU A 30 -11.28 0.53 -8.25
CA GLU A 30 -12.59 0.51 -8.89
C GLU A 30 -13.52 1.59 -8.35
N LEU A 31 -13.61 1.75 -7.02
CA LEU A 31 -14.43 2.76 -6.37
C LEU A 31 -14.04 4.17 -6.83
N PHE A 32 -12.76 4.50 -6.82
CA PHE A 32 -12.28 5.82 -7.25
C PHE A 32 -12.56 6.05 -8.74
N THR A 33 -12.42 5.00 -9.57
CA THR A 33 -12.78 5.07 -10.99
C THR A 33 -14.28 5.35 -11.16
N GLN A 34 -15.15 4.69 -10.41
CA GLN A 34 -16.60 4.94 -10.43
C GLN A 34 -16.98 6.35 -9.93
N MET A 35 -16.18 6.91 -9.03
CA MET A 35 -16.31 8.30 -8.55
C MET A 35 -15.82 9.34 -9.57
N GLY A 36 -15.26 8.91 -10.70
CA GLY A 36 -14.81 9.78 -11.80
C GLY A 36 -13.33 10.16 -11.74
N TYR A 37 -12.54 9.59 -10.83
CA TYR A 37 -11.09 9.78 -10.78
C TYR A 37 -10.37 8.83 -11.74
N ALA A 38 -9.24 9.27 -12.28
CA ALA A 38 -8.35 8.40 -13.03
C ALA A 38 -7.47 7.60 -12.05
N ALA A 39 -7.75 6.30 -11.88
CA ALA A 39 -7.07 5.45 -10.93
C ALA A 39 -6.31 4.29 -11.59
N GLY A 40 -5.14 3.96 -11.04
CA GLY A 40 -4.30 2.84 -11.42
C GLY A 40 -4.13 1.83 -10.27
N LEU A 41 -3.72 0.62 -10.63
CA LEU A 41 -3.53 -0.51 -9.72
C LEU A 41 -2.17 -1.18 -9.98
N LEU A 42 -1.42 -1.43 -8.91
CA LEU A 42 -0.26 -2.33 -8.89
C LEU A 42 -0.53 -3.45 -7.88
N SER A 43 -0.93 -4.63 -8.35
CA SER A 43 -1.34 -5.74 -7.49
C SER A 43 -0.63 -7.06 -7.81
N THR A 44 -0.88 -8.08 -6.99
CA THR A 44 -0.38 -9.44 -7.19
C THR A 44 -0.92 -10.06 -8.48
N VAL A 45 -2.15 -9.73 -8.85
CA VAL A 45 -2.85 -10.36 -9.98
C VAL A 45 -2.59 -9.61 -11.27
N GLU A 46 -2.72 -8.29 -11.22
CA GLU A 46 -2.65 -7.44 -12.41
C GLU A 46 -2.08 -6.05 -12.09
N ILE A 47 -1.56 -5.42 -13.13
CA ILE A 47 -1.22 -4.01 -13.18
C ILE A 47 -2.21 -3.35 -14.14
N LYS A 48 -2.93 -2.33 -13.67
CA LYS A 48 -4.01 -1.71 -14.45
C LYS A 48 -3.89 -0.19 -14.45
N TYR A 49 -3.95 0.42 -15.63
CA TYR A 49 -4.06 1.88 -15.80
C TYR A 49 -4.57 2.21 -17.20
N GLY A 50 -5.48 3.19 -17.28
CA GLY A 50 -6.20 3.50 -18.50
C GLY A 50 -6.92 2.27 -19.07
N LYS A 51 -6.61 1.91 -20.31
CA LYS A 51 -7.15 0.69 -20.97
C LYS A 51 -6.22 -0.51 -20.87
N GLN A 52 -5.06 -0.36 -20.24
CA GLN A 52 -4.07 -1.43 -20.14
C GLN A 52 -4.35 -2.29 -18.90
N VAL A 53 -4.32 -3.61 -19.11
CA VAL A 53 -4.33 -4.63 -18.07
C VAL A 53 -3.18 -5.57 -18.37
N ILE A 54 -2.20 -5.62 -17.49
CA ILE A 54 -0.96 -6.39 -17.65
C ILE A 54 -0.92 -7.44 -16.53
N PRO A 55 -0.76 -8.74 -16.82
CA PRO A 55 -0.56 -9.74 -15.78
C PRO A 55 0.65 -9.39 -14.91
N SER A 56 0.48 -9.45 -13.60
CA SER A 56 1.57 -9.20 -12.67
C SER A 56 2.40 -10.47 -12.43
N THR A 57 3.69 -10.29 -12.22
CA THR A 57 4.60 -11.39 -11.85
C THR A 57 4.98 -11.37 -10.38
N HIS A 58 4.74 -10.26 -9.69
CA HIS A 58 5.11 -10.05 -8.29
C HIS A 58 4.09 -9.14 -7.59
N THR A 59 3.80 -9.43 -6.34
CA THR A 59 2.94 -8.57 -5.50
C THR A 59 3.43 -7.12 -5.46
N THR A 60 4.74 -6.96 -5.31
CA THR A 60 5.44 -5.67 -5.35
C THR A 60 6.57 -5.82 -6.36
N PRO A 61 6.48 -5.25 -7.56
CA PRO A 61 7.52 -5.34 -8.58
C PRO A 61 8.87 -4.77 -8.11
N ASP A 62 9.93 -4.94 -8.91
CA ASP A 62 11.21 -4.29 -8.65
C ASP A 62 11.12 -2.76 -8.80
N PRO A 63 12.09 -1.99 -8.26
CA PRO A 63 12.04 -0.53 -8.25
C PRO A 63 11.97 0.11 -9.65
N ILE A 64 12.59 -0.51 -10.65
CA ILE A 64 12.60 0.03 -12.03
C ILE A 64 11.21 -0.16 -12.63
N ALA A 65 10.63 -1.36 -12.49
CA ALA A 65 9.29 -1.65 -12.98
C ALA A 65 8.22 -0.78 -12.30
N ILE A 66 8.29 -0.61 -10.96
CA ILE A 66 7.36 0.29 -10.24
C ILE A 66 7.43 1.70 -10.82
N ASN A 67 8.63 2.29 -10.92
CA ASN A 67 8.78 3.65 -11.43
C ASN A 67 8.36 3.77 -12.90
N SER A 68 8.59 2.74 -13.73
CA SER A 68 8.14 2.71 -15.12
C SER A 68 6.61 2.73 -15.22
N HIS A 69 5.91 1.94 -14.40
CA HIS A 69 4.44 1.94 -14.39
C HIS A 69 3.88 3.25 -13.85
N LEU A 70 4.47 3.81 -12.77
CA LEU A 70 4.05 5.10 -12.24
C LEU A 70 4.28 6.24 -13.25
N ASP A 71 5.38 6.22 -14.00
CA ASP A 71 5.65 7.19 -15.06
C ASP A 71 4.63 7.08 -16.20
N ALA A 72 4.26 5.85 -16.58
CA ALA A 72 3.19 5.63 -17.57
C ALA A 72 1.83 6.13 -17.07
N MET A 73 1.51 5.94 -15.78
CA MET A 73 0.29 6.45 -15.13
C MET A 73 0.28 7.99 -15.14
N VAL A 74 1.39 8.64 -14.79
CA VAL A 74 1.54 10.09 -14.83
C VAL A 74 1.35 10.65 -16.25
N LYS A 75 1.91 9.98 -17.27
CA LYS A 75 1.73 10.38 -18.69
C LYS A 75 0.29 10.23 -19.20
N LEU A 76 -0.52 9.44 -18.52
CA LEU A 76 -1.96 9.27 -18.77
C LEU A 76 -2.82 10.13 -17.84
N ASP A 77 -2.21 11.07 -17.10
CA ASP A 77 -2.87 11.98 -16.16
C ASP A 77 -3.73 11.25 -15.10
N LEU A 78 -3.20 10.13 -14.55
CA LEU A 78 -3.88 9.46 -13.45
C LEU A 78 -3.72 10.26 -12.14
N ASP A 79 -4.84 10.35 -11.39
CA ASP A 79 -4.89 11.02 -10.09
C ASP A 79 -4.33 10.13 -8.98
N PHE A 80 -4.63 8.81 -9.03
CA PHE A 80 -4.35 7.85 -7.97
C PHE A 80 -3.66 6.59 -8.49
N CYS A 81 -2.82 5.98 -7.63
CA CYS A 81 -2.36 4.61 -7.79
C CYS A 81 -2.50 3.86 -6.47
N PHE A 82 -3.23 2.74 -6.49
CA PHE A 82 -3.34 1.80 -5.37
C PHE A 82 -2.35 0.67 -5.57
N MET A 83 -1.44 0.48 -4.61
CA MET A 83 -0.32 -0.45 -4.73
C MET A 83 -0.24 -1.41 -3.56
N GLU A 84 -0.13 -2.72 -3.84
CA GLU A 84 0.19 -3.69 -2.81
C GLU A 84 1.66 -3.57 -2.38
N VAL A 85 1.87 -3.45 -1.07
CA VAL A 85 3.19 -3.37 -0.44
C VAL A 85 3.43 -4.63 0.38
N SER A 86 4.14 -5.60 -0.20
CA SER A 86 4.49 -6.87 0.45
C SER A 86 5.67 -6.71 1.42
N SER A 87 5.76 -7.61 2.42
CA SER A 87 6.92 -7.63 3.32
C SER A 87 8.25 -7.86 2.59
N HIS A 88 8.26 -8.72 1.57
CA HIS A 88 9.43 -8.90 0.70
C HIS A 88 9.80 -7.61 -0.03
N GLY A 89 8.79 -6.87 -0.54
CA GLY A 89 9.02 -5.59 -1.22
C GLY A 89 9.61 -4.53 -0.30
N ILE A 90 9.20 -4.51 0.97
CA ILE A 90 9.75 -3.60 2.00
C ILE A 90 11.19 -4.01 2.33
N ASP A 91 11.39 -5.27 2.71
CA ASP A 91 12.68 -5.82 3.15
C ASP A 91 13.77 -5.68 2.08
N GLN A 92 13.39 -5.91 0.82
CA GLN A 92 14.30 -5.78 -0.34
C GLN A 92 14.44 -4.34 -0.85
N GLY A 93 13.87 -3.36 -0.17
CA GLY A 93 13.97 -1.95 -0.54
C GLY A 93 13.25 -1.57 -1.84
N ARG A 94 12.34 -2.42 -2.34
CA ARG A 94 11.67 -2.16 -3.64
C ARG A 94 10.79 -0.91 -3.64
N VAL A 95 10.30 -0.52 -2.47
CA VAL A 95 9.47 0.68 -2.27
C VAL A 95 10.27 1.88 -1.74
N HIS A 96 11.58 1.70 -1.56
CA HIS A 96 12.43 2.77 -1.03
C HIS A 96 12.50 3.96 -1.98
N GLY A 97 12.34 5.16 -1.44
CA GLY A 97 12.36 6.41 -2.22
C GLY A 97 11.03 6.74 -2.93
N LEU A 98 10.02 5.87 -2.87
CA LEU A 98 8.68 6.23 -3.32
C LEU A 98 8.02 7.21 -2.34
N HIS A 99 7.26 8.15 -2.88
CA HIS A 99 6.51 9.11 -2.09
C HIS A 99 5.05 8.65 -1.96
N PHE A 100 4.72 8.05 -0.83
CA PHE A 100 3.36 7.62 -0.55
C PHE A 100 2.53 8.77 0.04
N LYS A 101 1.34 8.98 -0.52
CA LYS A 101 0.29 9.85 0.03
C LYS A 101 -0.39 9.23 1.24
N GLY A 102 -0.41 7.90 1.29
CA GLY A 102 -0.98 7.16 2.40
C GLY A 102 -0.59 5.70 2.44
N GLY A 103 -0.75 5.10 3.62
CA GLY A 103 -0.57 3.69 3.88
C GLY A 103 -1.79 3.09 4.56
N VAL A 104 -2.19 1.88 4.14
CA VAL A 104 -3.31 1.13 4.72
C VAL A 104 -2.78 -0.17 5.32
N PHE A 105 -3.10 -0.43 6.59
CA PHE A 105 -2.84 -1.70 7.27
C PHE A 105 -4.13 -2.51 7.36
N THR A 106 -4.10 -3.74 6.85
CA THR A 106 -5.27 -4.62 6.86
C THR A 106 -5.31 -5.54 8.07
N ASN A 107 -4.32 -6.41 8.23
CA ASN A 107 -4.18 -7.36 9.32
C ASN A 107 -2.79 -8.00 9.33
N LEU A 108 -2.46 -8.71 10.41
CA LEU A 108 -1.22 -9.49 10.52
C LEU A 108 -1.48 -10.86 11.16
N SER A 109 -1.25 -11.91 10.40
CA SER A 109 -1.22 -13.29 10.87
C SER A 109 0.12 -13.95 10.51
N GLN A 110 0.37 -15.16 11.00
CA GLN A 110 1.60 -15.88 10.65
C GLN A 110 1.63 -16.21 9.15
N ASP A 111 2.68 -15.73 8.49
CA ASP A 111 2.94 -15.97 7.08
C ASP A 111 4.42 -15.69 6.77
N HIS A 112 4.93 -16.22 5.65
CA HIS A 112 6.29 -15.97 5.15
C HIS A 112 7.42 -16.20 6.18
N LEU A 113 7.25 -17.18 7.11
CA LEU A 113 8.27 -17.50 8.12
C LEU A 113 9.47 -18.24 7.52
N ASP A 114 9.33 -18.84 6.36
CA ASP A 114 10.41 -19.35 5.54
C ASP A 114 11.42 -18.26 5.18
N TYR A 115 10.94 -17.07 4.88
CA TYR A 115 11.74 -15.89 4.54
C TYR A 115 12.17 -15.09 5.78
N HIS A 116 11.22 -14.62 6.58
CA HIS A 116 11.47 -13.71 7.72
C HIS A 116 11.99 -14.42 8.98
N LYS A 117 11.99 -15.76 9.01
CA LYS A 117 12.45 -16.62 10.12
C LYS A 117 11.58 -16.53 11.39
N THR A 118 11.12 -15.35 11.79
CA THR A 118 10.28 -15.14 12.97
C THR A 118 9.10 -14.22 12.67
N PHE A 119 8.02 -14.41 13.43
CA PHE A 119 6.86 -13.50 13.35
C PHE A 119 7.22 -12.06 13.70
N ALA A 120 8.12 -11.86 14.66
CA ALA A 120 8.60 -10.54 15.05
C ALA A 120 9.30 -9.83 13.89
N ALA A 121 10.22 -10.51 13.19
CA ALA A 121 10.90 -9.95 12.02
C ALA A 121 9.91 -9.61 10.89
N TYR A 122 8.93 -10.49 10.63
CA TYR A 122 7.87 -10.23 9.65
C TYR A 122 7.03 -9.01 9.99
N ARG A 123 6.59 -8.89 11.25
CA ARG A 123 5.85 -7.75 11.78
C ARG A 123 6.66 -6.46 11.67
N ASP A 124 7.90 -6.49 12.14
CA ASP A 124 8.78 -5.32 12.19
C ASP A 124 9.15 -4.83 10.77
N THR A 125 9.29 -5.74 9.81
CA THR A 125 9.44 -5.39 8.40
C THR A 125 8.23 -4.60 7.88
N LYS A 126 7.00 -5.06 8.14
CA LYS A 126 5.80 -4.30 7.69
C LYS A 126 5.67 -2.94 8.37
N LYS A 127 6.07 -2.86 9.65
CA LYS A 127 6.09 -1.60 10.39
C LYS A 127 6.98 -0.55 9.74
N GLN A 128 8.12 -0.93 9.15
CA GLN A 128 9.02 0.00 8.45
C GLN A 128 8.31 0.81 7.36
N PHE A 129 7.30 0.24 6.70
CA PHE A 129 6.51 0.97 5.71
C PHE A 129 5.81 2.20 6.33
N PHE A 130 5.23 2.06 7.53
CA PHE A 130 4.56 3.15 8.23
C PHE A 130 5.54 4.14 8.85
N ASP A 131 6.70 3.66 9.31
CA ASP A 131 7.76 4.52 9.85
C ASP A 131 8.38 5.44 8.78
N LEU A 132 8.35 5.01 7.50
CA LEU A 132 8.85 5.76 6.36
C LEU A 132 7.82 6.74 5.76
N LEU A 133 6.56 6.70 6.18
CA LEU A 133 5.54 7.60 5.66
C LEU A 133 5.86 9.06 6.06
N PRO A 134 5.80 10.01 5.11
CA PRO A 134 6.05 11.41 5.41
C PRO A 134 4.93 12.00 6.28
N LYS A 135 5.21 13.07 7.00
CA LYS A 135 4.24 13.79 7.85
C LYS A 135 2.99 14.26 7.08
N SER A 136 3.11 14.47 5.78
CA SER A 136 2.00 14.85 4.89
C SER A 136 1.10 13.68 4.49
N ALA A 137 1.52 12.43 4.76
CA ALA A 137 0.76 11.24 4.46
C ALA A 137 -0.28 10.92 5.53
N PHE A 138 -1.21 10.01 5.21
CA PHE A 138 -2.07 9.37 6.18
C PHE A 138 -1.67 7.91 6.41
N ALA A 139 -2.00 7.38 7.59
CA ALA A 139 -1.93 5.96 7.90
C ALA A 139 -3.31 5.49 8.37
N LEU A 140 -3.97 4.67 7.56
CA LEU A 140 -5.27 4.06 7.88
C LEU A 140 -5.04 2.66 8.45
N VAL A 141 -5.46 2.42 9.68
CA VAL A 141 -5.07 1.25 10.46
C VAL A 141 -6.27 0.50 10.99
N ASN A 142 -6.30 -0.83 10.75
CA ASN A 142 -7.24 -1.74 11.39
C ASN A 142 -6.85 -1.93 12.87
N VAL A 143 -7.68 -1.42 13.79
CA VAL A 143 -7.44 -1.57 15.24
C VAL A 143 -8.14 -2.78 15.85
N ASP A 144 -8.90 -3.56 15.07
CA ASP A 144 -9.33 -4.90 15.47
C ASP A 144 -8.16 -5.90 15.41
N ASP A 145 -7.13 -5.64 14.61
CA ASP A 145 -5.89 -6.42 14.66
C ASP A 145 -5.00 -5.92 15.80
N LYS A 146 -4.60 -6.83 16.69
CA LYS A 146 -3.73 -6.55 17.84
C LYS A 146 -2.38 -5.90 17.49
N ASN A 147 -1.92 -6.03 16.25
CA ASN A 147 -0.69 -5.41 15.75
C ASN A 147 -0.95 -4.03 15.12
N GLY A 148 -2.20 -3.62 14.94
CA GLY A 148 -2.55 -2.35 14.28
C GLY A 148 -1.87 -1.15 14.94
N VAL A 149 -2.03 -1.01 16.26
CA VAL A 149 -1.39 0.07 17.04
C VAL A 149 0.15 0.00 16.95
N PHE A 150 0.71 -1.19 16.93
CA PHE A 150 2.16 -1.39 16.80
C PHE A 150 2.68 -0.88 15.44
N MET A 151 1.93 -1.07 14.37
CA MET A 151 2.36 -0.61 13.02
C MET A 151 2.62 0.88 12.96
N ILE A 152 1.86 1.68 13.70
CA ILE A 152 1.91 3.14 13.62
C ILE A 152 2.71 3.81 14.74
N GLN A 153 3.30 3.05 15.64
CA GLN A 153 3.92 3.53 16.89
C GLN A 153 4.96 4.64 16.69
N ASN A 154 5.70 4.60 15.58
CA ASN A 154 6.75 5.58 15.23
C ASN A 154 6.43 6.35 13.94
N SER A 155 5.21 6.20 13.42
CA SER A 155 4.83 6.88 12.18
C SER A 155 4.64 8.38 12.41
N ASN A 156 5.15 9.19 11.49
CA ASN A 156 4.93 10.64 11.47
C ASN A 156 3.65 11.02 10.71
N ALA A 157 3.00 10.07 10.04
CA ALA A 157 1.80 10.29 9.25
C ALA A 157 0.59 10.66 10.12
N LYS A 158 -0.43 11.26 9.52
CA LYS A 158 -1.72 11.46 10.18
C LYS A 158 -2.41 10.12 10.37
N ILE A 159 -2.55 9.67 11.61
CA ILE A 159 -3.18 8.41 11.94
C ILE A 159 -4.70 8.52 11.84
N THR A 160 -5.31 7.49 11.24
CA THR A 160 -6.76 7.29 11.19
C THR A 160 -7.02 5.79 11.40
N SER A 161 -7.95 5.47 12.26
CA SER A 161 -8.29 4.09 12.63
C SER A 161 -9.60 3.63 12.03
N TYR A 162 -9.72 2.34 11.73
CA TYR A 162 -10.98 1.69 11.40
C TYR A 162 -11.13 0.35 12.12
N ALA A 163 -12.37 -0.03 12.38
CA ALA A 163 -12.71 -1.27 13.07
C ALA A 163 -14.17 -1.69 12.79
N LEU A 164 -14.47 -2.96 13.07
CA LEU A 164 -15.83 -3.50 13.17
C LEU A 164 -16.24 -3.70 14.62
N GLU A 165 -15.30 -4.08 15.50
CA GLU A 165 -15.53 -4.49 16.87
C GLU A 165 -15.05 -3.42 17.88
N ASN A 166 -13.91 -2.83 17.65
CA ASN A 166 -13.30 -1.85 18.57
C ASN A 166 -13.72 -0.42 18.26
N TYR A 167 -13.56 0.47 19.24
CA TYR A 167 -13.72 1.91 19.01
C TYR A 167 -12.65 2.45 18.06
N SER A 168 -13.07 3.20 17.04
CA SER A 168 -12.21 3.75 16.01
C SER A 168 -12.80 5.00 15.37
N ASP A 169 -12.01 5.71 14.55
CA ASP A 169 -12.48 6.89 13.81
C ASP A 169 -13.57 6.52 12.79
N PHE A 170 -13.44 5.33 12.16
CA PHE A 170 -14.43 4.77 11.26
C PHE A 170 -14.87 3.40 11.73
N ASN A 171 -16.13 3.26 12.15
CA ASN A 171 -16.75 1.99 12.50
C ASN A 171 -17.80 1.62 11.46
N ALA A 172 -17.79 0.35 11.03
CA ALA A 172 -18.90 -0.27 10.33
C ALA A 172 -19.57 -1.28 11.27
N LYS A 173 -20.90 -1.24 11.37
CA LYS A 173 -21.69 -2.29 12.03
C LYS A 173 -22.27 -3.17 10.95
N ILE A 174 -22.02 -4.46 11.08
CA ILE A 174 -22.58 -5.51 10.22
C ILE A 174 -23.83 -6.09 10.90
#